data_f67609e3a18d82757572e6a0fb962393
#
_entry.id   f67609e3a18d82757572e6a0fb962393
#
_cell.length_a   1.000
_cell.length_b   1.000
_cell.length_c   1.000
_cell.angle_alpha   90.00
_cell.angle_beta   90.00
_cell.angle_gamma   90.00
#
_symmetry.space_group_name_H-M   'P 1'
#
loop_
_entity.id
_entity.type
_entity.pdbx_description
1 polymer ?
#
loop_
_entity_poly.entity_id
_entity_poly.type
_entity_poly.pdbx_seq_one_letter_code
_entity_poly.pdbx_strand_id
1 'polypeptide(L)'
;MAYQLSYSAQANKDIDFHKKSGNKLLLKKLLVLLEELTEHPTTGTGKPEQLKHNLTGYWSRRINQEHRLVYKIMDDNVVRIYSAKGHY
;
A
#
# COMPACT_ATOMS: atom_id res chain seq x y z
N MET A 1 5.45 15.52 -7.41
CA MET A 1 4.68 14.56 -6.61
C MET A 1 4.12 15.24 -5.37
N ALA A 2 2.82 15.04 -5.10
CA ALA A 2 2.17 15.71 -4.00
C ALA A 2 2.46 15.06 -2.64
N TYR A 3 2.75 13.75 -2.62
CA TYR A 3 2.97 12.99 -1.39
C TYR A 3 4.30 12.25 -1.43
N GLN A 4 4.91 12.12 -0.26
CA GLN A 4 6.09 11.28 -0.08
C GLN A 4 5.70 9.98 0.60
N LEU A 5 6.37 8.89 0.24
CA LEU A 5 6.10 7.58 0.85
C LEU A 5 7.09 7.31 1.97
N SER A 6 6.56 6.71 3.04
CA SER A 6 7.34 6.26 4.19
C SER A 6 6.96 4.80 4.43
N TYR A 7 7.89 3.98 4.89
CA TYR A 7 7.66 2.54 5.02
C TYR A 7 7.95 2.07 6.43
N SER A 8 7.02 1.27 6.98
CA SER A 8 7.26 0.59 8.23
C SER A 8 8.24 -0.56 8.03
N ALA A 9 8.78 -1.11 9.12
CA ALA A 9 9.63 -2.29 9.03
C ALA A 9 8.87 -3.46 8.40
N GLN A 10 7.60 -3.63 8.76
CA GLN A 10 6.78 -4.70 8.18
C GLN A 10 6.56 -4.49 6.68
N ALA A 11 6.31 -3.25 6.26
CA ALA A 11 6.13 -2.94 4.83
C ALA A 11 7.40 -3.29 4.05
N ASN A 12 8.57 -2.96 4.58
CA ASN A 12 9.82 -3.29 3.92
C ASN A 12 10.01 -4.80 3.78
N LYS A 13 9.68 -5.56 4.82
CA LYS A 13 9.73 -7.03 4.76
C LYS A 13 8.77 -7.58 3.72
N ASP A 14 7.56 -7.06 3.67
CA ASP A 14 6.54 -7.53 2.74
C ASP A 14 6.93 -7.26 1.29
N ILE A 15 7.44 -6.07 1.02
CA ILE A 15 7.89 -5.70 -0.33
C ILE A 15 9.06 -6.58 -0.75
N ASP A 16 9.99 -6.81 0.16
CA ASP A 16 11.14 -7.68 -0.11
C ASP A 16 10.70 -9.11 -0.40
N PHE A 17 9.71 -9.61 0.36
CA PHE A 17 9.11 -10.91 0.11
C PHE A 17 8.59 -11.01 -1.32
N HIS A 18 7.84 -10.00 -1.78
CA HIS A 18 7.29 -9.99 -3.13
C HIS A 18 8.38 -9.92 -4.19
N LYS A 19 9.44 -9.15 -3.94
CA LYS A 19 10.57 -9.07 -4.87
C LYS A 19 11.23 -10.43 -5.06
N LYS A 20 11.33 -11.22 -3.99
CA LYS A 20 12.00 -12.51 -4.00
C LYS A 20 11.10 -13.65 -4.46
N SER A 21 9.78 -13.45 -4.46
CA SER A 21 8.83 -14.51 -4.78
C SER A 21 8.79 -14.88 -6.25
N GLY A 22 9.30 -14.03 -7.13
CA GLY A 22 9.28 -14.29 -8.56
C GLY A 22 7.96 -13.96 -9.24
N ASN A 23 6.97 -13.46 -8.51
CA ASN A 23 5.67 -13.08 -9.09
C ASN A 23 5.76 -11.68 -9.71
N LYS A 24 6.09 -11.64 -10.99
CA LYS A 24 6.32 -10.38 -11.70
C LYS A 24 5.06 -9.55 -11.86
N LEU A 25 3.91 -10.18 -12.06
CA LEU A 25 2.64 -9.46 -12.18
C LEU A 25 2.28 -8.76 -10.88
N LEU A 26 2.44 -9.46 -9.77
CA LEU A 26 2.17 -8.89 -8.46
C LEU A 26 3.10 -7.70 -8.19
N LEU A 27 4.37 -7.87 -8.45
CA LEU A 27 5.35 -6.80 -8.21
C LEU A 27 5.05 -5.58 -9.07
N LYS A 28 4.71 -5.78 -10.32
CA LYS A 28 4.33 -4.69 -11.22
C LYS A 28 3.13 -3.94 -10.68
N LYS A 29 2.10 -4.66 -10.24
CA LYS A 29 0.90 -4.05 -9.67
C LYS A 29 1.24 -3.26 -8.40
N LEU A 30 2.05 -3.85 -7.53
CA LEU A 30 2.49 -3.17 -6.30
C LEU A 30 3.20 -1.86 -6.61
N LEU A 31 4.10 -1.86 -7.58
CA LEU A 31 4.82 -0.64 -7.95
C LEU A 31 3.89 0.42 -8.52
N VAL A 32 2.90 0.02 -9.31
CA VAL A 32 1.88 0.95 -9.80
C VAL A 32 1.11 1.58 -8.65
N LEU A 33 0.69 0.76 -7.68
CA LEU A 33 -0.04 1.27 -6.52
C LEU A 33 0.80 2.26 -5.70
N LEU A 34 2.06 1.94 -5.47
CA LEU A 34 2.95 2.83 -4.73
C LEU A 34 3.14 4.16 -5.46
N GLU A 35 3.29 4.12 -6.77
CA GLU A 35 3.42 5.34 -7.56
C GLU A 35 2.13 6.18 -7.49
N GLU A 36 0.96 5.55 -7.59
CA GLU A 36 -0.30 6.26 -7.49
C GLU A 36 -0.48 6.94 -6.14
N LEU A 37 0.03 6.34 -5.05
CA LEU A 37 -0.08 6.94 -3.73
C LEU A 37 0.66 8.27 -3.63
N THR A 38 1.65 8.51 -4.45
CA THR A 38 2.36 9.80 -4.47
C THR A 38 1.50 10.92 -5.07
N GLU A 39 0.45 10.56 -5.80
CA GLU A 39 -0.44 11.52 -6.47
C GLU A 39 -1.87 11.44 -5.96
N HIS A 40 -2.37 10.22 -5.75
CA HIS A 40 -3.80 9.97 -5.47
C HIS A 40 -3.97 8.97 -4.35
N PRO A 41 -3.74 9.35 -3.07
CA PRO A 41 -3.81 8.38 -1.98
C PRO A 41 -5.22 7.87 -1.67
N THR A 42 -6.28 8.53 -2.16
CA THR A 42 -7.65 8.12 -1.87
C THR A 42 -8.43 7.64 -3.08
N THR A 43 -7.85 7.70 -4.28
CA THR A 43 -8.51 7.27 -5.51
C THR A 43 -7.53 6.48 -6.38
N GLY A 44 -8.05 5.72 -7.32
CA GLY A 44 -7.24 5.05 -8.32
C GLY A 44 -7.36 3.53 -8.29
N THR A 45 -6.30 2.85 -8.71
CA THR A 45 -6.23 1.41 -8.91
C THR A 45 -6.31 0.65 -7.59
N GLY A 46 -6.90 -0.55 -7.62
CA GLY A 46 -6.91 -1.45 -6.46
C GLY A 46 -8.03 -1.19 -5.48
N LYS A 47 -9.04 -0.43 -5.87
CA LYS A 47 -10.21 -0.13 -5.05
C LYS A 47 -9.83 0.43 -3.67
N PRO A 48 -9.27 1.65 -3.62
CA PRO A 48 -8.94 2.26 -2.33
C PRO A 48 -10.17 2.33 -1.43
N GLU A 49 -10.03 1.87 -0.20
CA GLU A 49 -11.13 1.95 0.76
C GLU A 49 -10.62 2.25 2.16
N GLN A 50 -11.43 3.01 2.90
CA GLN A 50 -11.16 3.29 4.30
C GLN A 50 -11.50 2.07 5.15
N LEU A 51 -10.63 1.77 6.08
CA LEU A 51 -10.86 0.69 7.03
C LEU A 51 -11.64 1.20 8.23
N LYS A 52 -12.26 0.27 8.96
CA LYS A 52 -13.18 0.60 10.06
C LYS A 52 -12.72 -0.02 11.37
N HIS A 53 -13.43 0.30 12.46
CA HIS A 53 -13.20 -0.23 13.79
C HIS A 53 -11.80 0.13 14.28
N ASN A 54 -11.03 -0.83 14.75
CA ASN A 54 -9.69 -0.58 15.27
C ASN A 54 -8.68 -0.16 14.21
N LEU A 55 -9.06 -0.22 12.93
CA LEU A 55 -8.22 0.24 11.82
C LEU A 55 -8.69 1.57 11.23
N THR A 56 -9.55 2.28 11.95
CA THR A 56 -10.02 3.60 11.53
C THR A 56 -8.83 4.53 11.27
N GLY A 57 -8.87 5.23 10.14
CA GLY A 57 -7.77 6.11 9.72
C GLY A 57 -6.83 5.46 8.73
N TYR A 58 -6.89 4.15 8.59
CA TYR A 58 -6.10 3.44 7.60
C TYR A 58 -6.89 3.23 6.32
N TRP A 59 -6.15 3.05 5.24
CA TRP A 59 -6.68 2.76 3.92
C TRP A 59 -6.08 1.46 3.42
N SER A 60 -6.77 0.79 2.49
CA SER A 60 -6.20 -0.36 1.81
C SER A 60 -6.48 -0.30 0.32
N ARG A 61 -5.60 -0.93 -0.45
CA ARG A 61 -5.78 -1.19 -1.87
C ARG A 61 -5.44 -2.64 -2.15
N ARG A 62 -6.16 -3.25 -3.09
CA ARG A 62 -5.88 -4.62 -3.49
C ARG A 62 -4.66 -4.66 -4.39
N ILE A 63 -3.70 -5.50 -4.04
CA ILE A 63 -2.61 -5.84 -4.95
C ILE A 63 -3.07 -6.98 -5.85
N ASN A 64 -3.63 -8.02 -5.23
CA ASN A 64 -4.29 -9.12 -5.92
C ASN A 64 -5.34 -9.73 -4.97
N GLN A 65 -5.82 -10.97 -5.24
CA GLN A 65 -6.82 -11.60 -4.39
C GLN A 65 -6.30 -11.96 -3.01
N GLU A 66 -4.98 -12.20 -2.88
CA GLU A 66 -4.37 -12.61 -1.63
C GLU A 66 -3.83 -11.46 -0.79
N HIS A 67 -3.37 -10.40 -1.44
CA HIS A 67 -2.57 -9.39 -0.77
C HIS A 67 -3.17 -8.01 -0.90
N ARG A 68 -3.02 -7.22 0.16
CA ARG A 68 -3.46 -5.83 0.20
C ARG A 68 -2.33 -4.93 0.64
N LEU A 69 -2.37 -3.71 0.15
CA LEU A 69 -1.48 -2.64 0.58
C LEU A 69 -2.24 -1.83 1.62
N VAL A 70 -1.71 -1.75 2.84
CA VAL A 70 -2.35 -0.99 3.93
C VAL A 70 -1.48 0.22 4.24
N TYR A 71 -2.12 1.39 4.29
CA TYR A 71 -1.40 2.64 4.46
C TYR A 71 -2.24 3.65 5.21
N LYS A 72 -1.61 4.74 5.60
CA LYS A 72 -2.27 5.85 6.29
C LYS A 72 -1.73 7.16 5.73
N ILE A 73 -2.62 8.12 5.53
CA ILE A 73 -2.24 9.47 5.10
C ILE A 73 -1.90 10.27 6.35
N MET A 74 -0.64 10.67 6.44
CA MET A 74 -0.12 11.40 7.58
C MET A 74 -0.09 12.89 7.30
N ASP A 75 0.23 13.69 8.30
CA ASP A 75 0.45 15.12 8.11
C ASP A 75 1.66 15.36 7.21
N ASP A 76 1.81 16.58 6.72
CA ASP A 76 2.93 17.00 5.87
C ASP A 76 3.02 16.22 4.55
N ASN A 77 1.87 15.79 4.02
CA ASN A 77 1.79 15.10 2.72
C ASN A 77 2.66 13.85 2.68
N VAL A 78 2.59 13.06 3.73
CA VAL A 78 3.27 11.77 3.82
C VAL A 78 2.25 10.64 3.80
N VAL A 79 2.48 9.62 2.99
CA VAL A 79 1.71 8.38 3.03
C VAL A 79 2.60 7.31 3.64
N ARG A 80 2.19 6.79 4.78
CA ARG A 80 2.94 5.75 5.49
C ARG A 80 2.41 4.38 5.11
N ILE A 81 3.26 3.54 4.56
CA ILE A 81 2.92 2.17 4.18
C ILE A 81 3.19 1.26 5.37
N TYR A 82 2.17 0.54 5.82
CA TYR A 82 2.27 -0.34 6.98
C TYR A 82 2.45 -1.80 6.63
N SER A 83 1.81 -2.27 5.57
CA SER A 83 1.96 -3.65 5.14
C SER A 83 1.61 -3.79 3.66
N ALA A 84 2.08 -4.87 3.04
CA ALA A 84 1.83 -5.16 1.63
C ALA A 84 1.61 -6.66 1.41
N LYS A 85 1.27 -7.42 2.45
CA LYS A 85 1.15 -8.87 2.35
C LYS A 85 -0.03 -9.33 3.19
N GLY A 86 -0.79 -10.28 2.63
CA GLY A 86 -1.92 -10.86 3.35
C GLY A 86 -3.13 -9.96 3.40
N HIS A 87 -4.08 -10.35 4.23
CA HIS A 87 -5.31 -9.61 4.52
C HIS A 87 -5.27 -9.06 5.94
N TYR A 88 -6.06 -8.04 6.17
CA TYR A 88 -6.28 -7.50 7.52
C TYR A 88 -7.58 -8.06 8.09
#